data_5e204881e9c61b9a81a1aad79889b3e2
#
_entry.id   5e204881e9c61b9a81a1aad79889b3e2
#
_cell.length_a   1.000
_cell.length_b   1.000
_cell.length_c   1.000
_cell.angle_alpha   90.00
_cell.angle_beta   90.00
_cell.angle_gamma   90.00
#
_symmetry.space_group_name_H-M   'P 1'
#
loop_
_entity.id
_entity.type
_entity.pdbx_description
1 polymer ?
#
loop_
_entity_poly.entity_id
_entity_poly.type
_entity_poly.pdbx_seq_one_letter_code
_entity_poly.pdbx_strand_id
1 'polypeptide(L)'
;MALTKADMAEKLFEDLGLNKREAKELVEMFFEEVRQALEAGKQVKLSGFGNFDLRDKNQRPGRNPKTGEEIPISARRVVTFRPGQKLKARVEAYACLLYTSDAADDSALV
;
A
#
# COMPACT_ATOMS: atom_id res chain seq x y z
N MET A 1 -4.12 12.72 -8.62
CA MET A 1 -4.69 13.03 -7.30
C MET A 1 -4.64 11.81 -6.41
N ALA A 2 -4.38 12.03 -5.15
CA ALA A 2 -4.24 10.93 -4.20
C ALA A 2 -5.41 10.93 -3.21
N LEU A 3 -5.82 9.74 -2.79
CA LEU A 3 -6.78 9.60 -1.72
C LEU A 3 -6.04 9.75 -0.39
N THR A 4 -6.45 10.72 0.41
CA THR A 4 -5.80 10.98 1.68
C THR A 4 -6.68 10.55 2.84
N LYS A 5 -6.10 10.54 4.05
CA LYS A 5 -6.88 10.24 5.25
C LYS A 5 -8.01 11.25 5.47
N ALA A 6 -7.75 12.50 5.12
CA ALA A 6 -8.77 13.53 5.22
C ALA A 6 -9.95 13.24 4.30
N ASP A 7 -9.67 12.76 3.10
CA ASP A 7 -10.72 12.38 2.16
C ASP A 7 -11.56 11.22 2.70
N MET A 8 -10.91 10.26 3.32
CA MET A 8 -11.61 9.12 3.92
C MET A 8 -12.50 9.57 5.08
N ALA A 9 -12.00 10.48 5.91
CA ALA A 9 -12.77 10.99 7.04
C ALA A 9 -13.99 11.75 6.55
N GLU A 10 -13.82 12.55 5.50
CA GLU A 10 -14.93 13.29 4.92
C GLU A 10 -15.99 12.35 4.36
N LYS A 11 -15.58 11.28 3.73
CA LYS A 11 -16.49 10.28 3.20
C LYS A 11 -17.31 9.61 4.31
N LEU A 12 -16.68 9.30 5.42
CA LEU A 12 -17.37 8.75 6.57
C LEU A 12 -18.36 9.74 7.16
N PHE A 13 -17.99 11.00 7.20
CA PHE A 13 -18.87 12.04 7.65
C PHE A 13 -20.13 12.14 6.79
N GLU A 14 -19.95 12.12 5.47
CA GLU A 14 -21.06 12.25 4.53
C GLU A 14 -21.94 11.01 4.49
N ASP A 15 -21.33 9.83 4.43
CA ASP A 15 -22.08 8.59 4.19
C ASP A 15 -22.65 7.97 5.46
N LEU A 16 -21.96 8.09 6.59
CA LEU A 16 -22.35 7.43 7.82
C LEU A 16 -22.91 8.39 8.88
N GLY A 17 -22.88 9.66 8.61
CA GLY A 17 -23.41 10.63 9.55
C GLY A 17 -22.58 10.85 10.81
N LEU A 18 -21.34 10.38 10.80
CA LEU A 18 -20.42 10.65 11.90
C LEU A 18 -19.99 12.10 11.89
N ASN A 19 -19.74 12.68 13.06
CA ASN A 19 -19.23 14.05 13.05
C ASN A 19 -17.76 14.02 12.58
N LYS A 20 -17.25 15.18 12.18
CA LYS A 20 -15.91 15.27 11.58
C LYS A 20 -14.81 14.74 12.49
N ARG A 21 -14.94 15.01 13.78
CA ARG A 21 -13.95 14.58 14.75
C ARG A 21 -13.95 13.06 14.89
N GLU A 22 -15.12 12.47 14.99
CA GLU A 22 -15.24 11.02 15.10
C GLU A 22 -14.76 10.32 13.84
N ALA A 23 -15.08 10.87 12.68
CA ALA A 23 -14.64 10.31 11.42
C ALA A 23 -13.12 10.31 11.31
N LYS A 24 -12.49 11.41 11.71
CA LYS A 24 -11.05 11.52 11.69
C LYS A 24 -10.40 10.54 12.67
N GLU A 25 -10.95 10.43 13.86
CA GLU A 25 -10.44 9.49 14.86
C GLU A 25 -10.55 8.05 14.39
N LEU A 26 -11.64 7.70 13.73
CA LEU A 26 -11.85 6.35 13.23
C LEU A 26 -10.83 5.99 12.17
N VAL A 27 -10.57 6.90 11.23
CA VAL A 27 -9.56 6.68 10.20
C VAL A 27 -8.18 6.50 10.82
N GLU A 28 -7.83 7.37 11.77
CA GLU A 28 -6.53 7.26 12.44
C GLU A 28 -6.40 5.96 13.21
N MET A 29 -7.47 5.53 13.87
CA MET A 29 -7.47 4.28 14.61
C MET A 29 -7.23 3.09 13.69
N PHE A 30 -7.87 3.08 12.54
CA PHE A 30 -7.69 2.00 11.57
C PHE A 30 -6.24 1.88 11.13
N PHE A 31 -5.63 2.99 10.74
CA PHE A 31 -4.25 2.97 10.28
C PHE A 31 -3.28 2.67 11.41
N GLU A 32 -3.60 3.09 12.61
CA GLU A 32 -2.76 2.78 13.76
C GLU A 32 -2.77 1.28 14.08
N GLU A 33 -3.92 0.64 13.96
CA GLU A 33 -4.00 -0.80 14.14
C GLU A 33 -3.15 -1.54 13.12
N VAL A 34 -3.18 -1.08 11.88
CA VAL A 34 -2.34 -1.67 10.83
C VAL A 34 -0.87 -1.49 11.16
N ARG A 35 -0.48 -0.29 11.56
CA ARG A 35 0.92 0.00 11.93
C ARG A 35 1.38 -0.86 13.09
N GLN A 36 0.57 -0.98 14.11
CA GLN A 36 0.93 -1.79 15.29
C GLN A 36 1.08 -3.26 14.96
N ALA A 37 0.20 -3.79 14.13
CA ALA A 37 0.30 -5.18 13.71
C ALA A 37 1.59 -5.44 12.95
N LEU A 38 1.92 -4.57 12.00
CA LEU A 38 3.13 -4.72 11.21
C LEU A 38 4.39 -4.53 12.06
N GLU A 39 4.34 -3.60 12.99
CA GLU A 39 5.45 -3.38 13.93
C GLU A 39 5.69 -4.62 14.79
N ALA A 40 4.64 -5.30 15.18
CA ALA A 40 4.73 -6.52 15.98
C ALA A 40 5.12 -7.76 15.17
N GLY A 41 5.32 -7.61 13.87
CA GLY A 41 5.71 -8.73 13.02
C GLY A 41 4.55 -9.55 12.52
N LYS A 42 3.35 -9.01 12.56
CA LYS A 42 2.15 -9.72 12.10
C LYS A 42 1.77 -9.28 10.71
N GLN A 43 1.37 -10.24 9.90
CA GLN A 43 0.77 -9.97 8.61
C GLN A 43 -0.58 -9.29 8.78
N VAL A 44 -0.92 -8.38 7.87
CA VAL A 44 -2.26 -7.76 7.86
C VAL A 44 -2.99 -8.24 6.63
N LYS A 45 -4.09 -8.94 6.84
CA LYS A 45 -4.90 -9.48 5.74
C LYS A 45 -6.22 -8.74 5.67
N LEU A 46 -6.43 -8.02 4.57
CA LEU A 46 -7.65 -7.26 4.35
C LEU A 46 -8.42 -7.92 3.21
N SER A 47 -9.40 -8.71 3.59
CA SER A 47 -10.20 -9.47 2.63
C SER A 47 -10.85 -8.57 1.60
N GLY A 48 -10.70 -8.92 0.32
CA GLY A 48 -11.25 -8.11 -0.76
C GLY A 48 -10.40 -6.93 -1.16
N PHE A 49 -9.34 -6.64 -0.42
CA PHE A 49 -8.45 -5.53 -0.73
C PHE A 49 -7.03 -6.01 -1.02
N GLY A 50 -6.38 -6.62 -0.05
CA GLY A 50 -5.03 -7.11 -0.22
C GLY A 50 -4.38 -7.44 1.11
N ASN A 51 -3.12 -7.80 1.05
CA ASN A 51 -2.37 -8.20 2.23
C ASN A 51 -1.10 -7.39 2.36
N PHE A 52 -0.77 -7.02 3.58
CA PHE A 52 0.54 -6.43 3.89
C PHE A 52 1.40 -7.52 4.48
N ASP A 53 2.49 -7.82 3.79
CA ASP A 53 3.44 -8.85 4.21
C ASP A 53 4.72 -8.20 4.68
N LEU A 54 5.43 -8.92 5.54
CA LEU A 54 6.71 -8.50 6.04
C LEU A 54 7.79 -9.36 5.43
N ARG A 55 8.87 -8.75 4.99
CA ARG A 55 10.03 -9.44 4.46
C ARG A 55 11.26 -9.01 5.22
N ASP A 56 12.01 -10.01 5.70
CA ASP A 56 13.28 -9.74 6.34
C ASP A 56 14.36 -9.83 5.29
N LYS A 57 15.15 -8.76 5.19
CA LYS A 57 16.28 -8.73 4.29
C LYS A 57 17.55 -8.83 5.10
N ASN A 58 18.37 -9.82 4.77
CA ASN A 58 19.63 -10.03 5.45
C ASN A 58 20.64 -8.96 5.06
N GLN A 59 21.61 -8.77 5.92
CA GLN A 59 22.74 -7.91 5.60
C GLN A 59 23.42 -8.42 4.34
N ARG A 60 23.74 -7.53 3.45
CA ARG A 60 24.37 -7.89 2.19
C ARG A 60 25.35 -6.80 1.78
N PRO A 61 26.39 -7.14 0.97
CA PRO A 61 27.30 -6.13 0.48
C PRO A 61 26.61 -5.25 -0.56
N GLY A 62 26.82 -3.96 -0.44
CA GLY A 62 26.40 -2.98 -1.42
C GLY A 62 27.64 -2.31 -1.97
N ARG A 63 27.47 -1.48 -2.98
CA ARG A 63 28.58 -0.78 -3.59
C ARG A 63 28.23 0.67 -3.81
N ASN A 64 29.13 1.54 -3.45
CA ASN A 64 28.98 2.96 -3.69
C ASN A 64 29.19 3.22 -5.18
N PRO A 65 28.18 3.72 -5.91
CA PRO A 65 28.31 3.93 -7.35
C PRO A 65 29.35 4.99 -7.73
N LYS A 66 29.70 5.86 -6.82
CA LYS A 66 30.69 6.92 -7.11
C LYS A 66 32.12 6.47 -6.94
N THR A 67 32.39 5.68 -5.90
CA THR A 67 33.76 5.27 -5.57
C THR A 67 34.01 3.80 -5.85
N GLY A 68 32.98 3.00 -6.03
CA GLY A 68 33.11 1.57 -6.20
C GLY A 68 33.39 0.84 -4.90
N GLU A 69 33.40 1.52 -3.80
CA GLU A 69 33.67 0.95 -2.48
C GLU A 69 32.51 0.07 -2.03
N GLU A 70 32.83 -1.05 -1.41
CA GLU A 70 31.82 -1.91 -0.84
C GLU A 70 31.31 -1.33 0.46
N ILE A 71 29.99 -1.13 0.53
CA ILE A 71 29.31 -0.64 1.73
C ILE A 71 28.28 -1.67 2.13
N PRO A 72 28.39 -2.28 3.32
CA PRO A 72 27.43 -3.27 3.75
C PRO A 72 26.06 -2.64 3.92
N ILE A 73 25.03 -3.31 3.41
CA ILE A 73 23.65 -2.91 3.60
C ILE A 73 23.11 -3.67 4.78
N SER A 74 22.67 -2.94 5.80
CA SER A 74 22.19 -3.55 7.05
C SER A 74 20.99 -4.43 6.84
N ALA A 75 20.86 -5.44 7.68
CA ALA A 75 19.66 -6.25 7.73
C ALA A 75 18.48 -5.37 8.15
N ARG A 76 17.32 -5.61 7.53
CA ARG A 76 16.14 -4.81 7.82
C ARG A 76 14.87 -5.58 7.48
N ARG A 77 13.78 -5.13 8.07
CA ARG A 77 12.46 -5.67 7.75
C ARG A 77 11.72 -4.65 6.91
N VAL A 78 11.14 -5.11 5.82
CA VAL A 78 10.39 -4.24 4.92
C VAL A 78 8.95 -4.72 4.81
N VAL A 79 8.05 -3.78 4.50
CA VAL A 79 6.65 -4.08 4.31
C VAL A 79 6.37 -4.11 2.81
N THR A 80 5.69 -5.16 2.36
CA THR A 80 5.25 -5.24 0.97
C THR A 80 3.74 -5.39 0.94
N PHE A 81 3.11 -4.78 -0.06
CA PHE A 81 1.68 -4.90 -0.25
C PHE A 81 1.39 -5.79 -1.44
N ARG A 82 0.51 -6.78 -1.22
CA ARG A 82 0.04 -7.65 -2.29
C ARG A 82 -1.44 -7.42 -2.51
N PRO A 83 -1.83 -6.83 -3.64
CA PRO A 83 -3.24 -6.60 -3.91
C PRO A 83 -3.98 -7.92 -4.08
N GLY A 84 -5.22 -7.95 -3.58
CA GLY A 84 -6.07 -9.13 -3.74
C GLY A 84 -6.67 -9.19 -5.12
N GLN A 85 -7.30 -10.32 -5.43
CA GLN A 85 -7.89 -10.53 -6.75
C GLN A 85 -8.97 -9.50 -7.09
N LYS A 86 -9.80 -9.17 -6.11
CA LYS A 86 -10.86 -8.18 -6.34
C LYS A 86 -10.30 -6.80 -6.65
N LEU A 87 -9.26 -6.41 -5.94
CA LEU A 87 -8.63 -5.12 -6.19
C LEU A 87 -7.98 -5.10 -7.56
N LYS A 88 -7.23 -6.15 -7.89
CA LYS A 88 -6.60 -6.25 -9.21
C LYS A 88 -7.62 -6.17 -10.32
N ALA A 89 -8.70 -6.92 -10.19
CA ALA A 89 -9.74 -6.94 -11.22
C ALA A 89 -10.34 -5.55 -11.44
N ARG A 90 -10.60 -4.84 -10.36
CA ARG A 90 -11.18 -3.50 -10.48
C ARG A 90 -10.23 -2.50 -11.09
N VAL A 91 -8.96 -2.57 -10.74
CA VAL A 91 -7.95 -1.68 -11.31
C VAL A 91 -7.73 -1.99 -12.77
N GLU A 92 -7.65 -3.26 -13.14
CA GLU A 92 -7.49 -3.67 -14.53
C GLU A 92 -8.69 -3.28 -15.38
N ALA A 93 -9.90 -3.44 -14.85
CA ALA A 93 -11.10 -3.05 -15.56
C ALA A 93 -11.10 -1.55 -15.86
N TYR A 94 -10.68 -0.74 -14.91
CA TYR A 94 -10.58 0.69 -15.11
C TYR A 94 -9.56 1.03 -16.19
N ALA A 95 -8.41 0.37 -16.16
CA ALA A 95 -7.38 0.58 -17.15
C ALA A 95 -7.87 0.19 -18.54
N CYS A 96 -8.62 -0.88 -18.67
CA CYS A 96 -9.19 -1.30 -19.94
C CYS A 96 -10.16 -0.26 -20.49
N LEU A 97 -10.95 0.34 -19.63
CA LEU A 97 -11.86 1.40 -20.07
C LEU A 97 -11.13 2.62 -20.59
N LEU A 98 -10.00 2.95 -19.98
CA LEU A 98 -9.21 4.09 -20.42
C LEU A 98 -8.39 3.83 -21.65
N TYR A 99 -7.92 2.60 -21.82
CA TYR A 99 -6.98 2.24 -22.89
C TYR A 99 -7.52 1.23 -23.87
N THR A 100 -8.80 1.32 -24.17
CA THR A 100 -9.43 0.35 -25.07
C THR A 100 -8.77 0.27 -26.42
N SER A 101 -8.26 1.38 -26.92
CA SER A 101 -7.61 1.40 -28.22
C SER A 101 -6.10 1.27 -28.14
N ASP A 102 -5.53 1.33 -26.95
CA ASP A 102 -4.10 1.26 -26.74
C ASP A 102 -3.68 0.01 -26.02
N ALA A 103 -4.23 -1.09 -26.44
CA ALA A 103 -3.95 -2.36 -25.79
C ALA A 103 -2.46 -2.68 -25.72
N ALA A 104 -1.69 -2.10 -26.61
CA ALA A 104 -0.25 -2.33 -26.63
C ALA A 104 0.43 -1.87 -25.36
N ASP A 105 -0.15 -0.95 -24.66
CA ASP A 105 0.45 -0.42 -23.44
C ASP A 105 0.31 -1.35 -22.25
N ASP A 106 -0.45 -2.39 -22.42
CA ASP A 106 -0.69 -3.32 -21.31
C ASP A 106 0.59 -3.92 -20.79
N SER A 107 1.55 -4.10 -21.63
CA SER A 107 2.81 -4.67 -21.22
C SER A 107 3.49 -3.80 -20.17
N ALA A 108 3.26 -2.53 -20.19
CA ALA A 108 3.84 -1.62 -19.23
C ALA A 108 3.26 -1.77 -17.84
N LEU A 109 2.12 -2.40 -17.74
CA LEU A 109 1.43 -2.54 -16.47
C LEU A 109 1.88 -3.74 -15.66
N VAL A 110 2.70 -4.53 -16.21
CA VAL A 110 3.15 -5.78 -15.60
C VAL A 110 4.19 -5.59 -14.50
#